data_949de458e707ff25e42328eac5cf6ffc
#
_entry.id   949de458e707ff25e42328eac5cf6ffc
#
_cell.length_a   1.000
_cell.length_b   1.000
_cell.length_c   1.000
_cell.angle_alpha   90.00
_cell.angle_beta   90.00
_cell.angle_gamma   90.00
#
_symmetry.space_group_name_H-M   'P 1'
#
loop_
_entity.id
_entity.type
_entity.pdbx_description
1 polymer ?
#
loop_
_entity_poly.entity_id
_entity_poly.type
_entity_poly.pdbx_seq_one_letter_code
_entity_poly.pdbx_strand_id
1 'polypeptide(L)'
;MKKLLLGDEAIAQGALDAGLSGVYAYPGTPSTEITEYIQQSPLAKERGVHSRWSTNEKTAMEAALGMSYMGKRALVCMKHVGLNVCADPFVNSAMTGTNGGIIVLVADDPSMHSSQDEQDSRFYGKFAMIPTLEPSNQQEAYDMMAEAYDMSEKLQLPVLMRVTTRMAHSRAVVQCADAPRQQNELNYNAKASNWVLLPAFARKRNDIVTAQQPLLEQMAVDSKYNQYIDGKNQQMGVIASGIAYNYLMECFPNGCPFPVLKISQYPIPKKLIRRMTDDCEFVLIAEEGQPFIEDQVRGVMPGNAVIKGRLTGELPRTGELNPDLIKKALGMEIGENYAPCEDVAPRPPALCQGCGHRDVYQALNEVLLNYPNARVFGDIGCYTLGFLPPYKAIHSCVDMGASITMAKGASDAGQWPAVAIIGDSTFTHSGMTGLLDAVNENADITVIISDNLTTAMTGGQDSAGTNKFEAICRGLGVSEEHLKVVVPLPKNMAEIKETIEQEINYHGVSVIIPRRECMQTLQRHLKQKKAAEKK
;
A
#
# COMPACT_ATOMS: atom_id res chain seq x y z
N MET A 1 17.62 -19.15 14.65
CA MET A 1 16.98 -18.57 15.87
C MET A 1 15.47 -18.49 15.67
N LYS A 2 14.63 -18.79 16.72
CA LYS A 2 13.16 -18.61 16.64
C LYS A 2 12.74 -17.25 17.14
N LYS A 3 11.87 -16.56 16.40
CA LYS A 3 11.29 -15.26 16.77
C LYS A 3 9.77 -15.30 16.62
N LEU A 4 9.02 -14.61 17.47
CA LEU A 4 7.59 -14.37 17.30
C LEU A 4 7.43 -13.05 16.53
N LEU A 5 7.00 -13.14 15.27
CA LEU A 5 6.96 -12.01 14.34
C LEU A 5 5.56 -11.82 13.74
N LEU A 6 5.19 -10.57 13.46
CA LEU A 6 4.14 -10.23 12.50
C LEU A 6 4.56 -10.67 11.09
N GLY A 7 3.62 -10.77 10.16
CA GLY A 7 3.97 -10.99 8.76
C GLY A 7 4.92 -9.93 8.22
N ASP A 8 4.66 -8.67 8.49
CA ASP A 8 5.53 -7.54 8.12
C ASP A 8 6.90 -7.62 8.76
N GLU A 9 6.98 -7.99 10.04
CA GLU A 9 8.25 -8.18 10.76
C GLU A 9 9.04 -9.38 10.20
N ALA A 10 8.34 -10.44 9.76
CA ALA A 10 8.97 -11.60 9.14
C ALA A 10 9.59 -11.24 7.78
N ILE A 11 8.88 -10.48 6.95
CA ILE A 11 9.39 -9.93 5.68
C ILE A 11 10.61 -9.06 5.92
N ALA A 12 10.53 -8.11 6.87
CA ALA A 12 11.61 -7.20 7.21
C ALA A 12 12.86 -7.96 7.69
N GLN A 13 12.68 -8.95 8.58
CA GLN A 13 13.77 -9.80 9.06
C GLN A 13 14.36 -10.64 7.92
N GLY A 14 13.50 -11.22 7.05
CA GLY A 14 13.94 -11.99 5.89
C GLY A 14 14.77 -11.16 4.92
N ALA A 15 14.37 -9.91 4.66
CA ALA A 15 15.12 -8.97 3.84
C ALA A 15 16.51 -8.65 4.43
N LEU A 16 16.57 -8.38 5.73
CA LEU A 16 17.82 -8.12 6.44
C LEU A 16 18.76 -9.34 6.40
N ASP A 17 18.21 -10.53 6.66
CA ASP A 17 18.99 -11.77 6.64
C ASP A 17 19.41 -12.14 5.21
N ALA A 18 18.70 -11.66 4.20
CA ALA A 18 19.04 -11.80 2.79
C ALA A 18 20.00 -10.73 2.25
N GLY A 19 20.60 -9.89 3.10
CA GLY A 19 21.61 -8.91 2.68
C GLY A 19 21.04 -7.63 2.06
N LEU A 20 19.92 -7.14 2.57
CA LEU A 20 19.31 -5.86 2.21
C LEU A 20 20.29 -4.70 2.36
N SER A 21 20.32 -3.80 1.37
CA SER A 21 21.12 -2.55 1.42
C SER A 21 20.25 -1.31 1.63
N GLY A 22 18.99 -1.33 1.23
CA GLY A 22 18.08 -0.23 1.49
C GLY A 22 16.62 -0.58 1.34
N VAL A 23 15.78 -0.01 2.21
CA VAL A 23 14.32 -0.01 2.12
C VAL A 23 13.82 1.40 1.85
N TYR A 24 12.88 1.51 0.91
CA TYR A 24 12.24 2.74 0.50
C TYR A 24 10.73 2.58 0.59
N ALA A 25 10.06 3.52 1.23
CA ALA A 25 8.63 3.43 1.45
C ALA A 25 8.02 4.82 1.66
N TYR A 26 6.73 4.94 1.35
CA TYR A 26 5.87 5.96 1.92
C TYR A 26 4.95 5.28 2.95
N PRO A 27 4.66 5.92 4.10
CA PRO A 27 3.84 5.29 5.13
C PRO A 27 2.42 4.93 4.64
N GLY A 28 2.05 3.66 4.71
CA GLY A 28 0.76 3.16 4.25
C GLY A 28 0.41 1.81 4.89
N THR A 29 -0.62 1.78 5.77
CA THR A 29 -1.11 0.54 6.37
C THR A 29 -1.78 -0.33 5.29
N PRO A 30 -1.46 -1.64 5.19
CA PRO A 30 -0.80 -2.50 6.18
C PRO A 30 0.69 -2.83 5.91
N SER A 31 1.53 -1.95 5.36
CA SER A 31 2.95 -2.20 5.04
C SER A 31 3.95 -1.36 5.85
N THR A 32 3.46 -0.45 6.69
CA THR A 32 4.30 0.52 7.43
C THR A 32 5.29 -0.18 8.36
N GLU A 33 4.86 -1.23 9.04
CA GLU A 33 5.61 -1.96 10.06
C GLU A 33 6.88 -2.61 9.51
N ILE A 34 6.95 -2.91 8.21
CA ILE A 34 8.15 -3.46 7.56
C ILE A 34 9.31 -2.46 7.68
N THR A 35 9.07 -1.23 7.27
CA THR A 35 10.11 -0.18 7.31
C THR A 35 10.44 0.20 8.74
N GLU A 36 9.45 0.30 9.63
CA GLU A 36 9.67 0.60 11.06
C GLU A 36 10.53 -0.47 11.74
N TYR A 37 10.29 -1.75 11.46
CA TYR A 37 11.11 -2.84 11.97
C TYR A 37 12.57 -2.73 11.53
N ILE A 38 12.81 -2.43 10.24
CA ILE A 38 14.15 -2.25 9.69
C ILE A 38 14.84 -1.05 10.35
N GLN A 39 14.15 0.09 10.52
CA GLN A 39 14.68 1.30 11.18
C GLN A 39 15.10 1.03 12.63
N GLN A 40 14.39 0.16 13.33
CA GLN A 40 14.68 -0.20 14.72
C GLN A 40 15.77 -1.28 14.84
N SER A 41 16.03 -2.05 13.78
CA SER A 41 16.94 -3.21 13.80
C SER A 41 18.37 -2.83 14.09
N PRO A 42 19.02 -3.46 15.10
CA PRO A 42 20.46 -3.31 15.33
C PRO A 42 21.31 -3.73 14.13
N LEU A 43 20.93 -4.83 13.45
CA LEU A 43 21.61 -5.33 12.26
C LEU A 43 21.56 -4.32 11.10
N ALA A 44 20.42 -3.66 10.89
CA ALA A 44 20.30 -2.62 9.88
C ALA A 44 21.22 -1.43 10.16
N LYS A 45 21.31 -1.00 11.42
CA LYS A 45 22.20 0.09 11.86
C LYS A 45 23.68 -0.27 11.70
N GLU A 46 24.08 -1.47 12.15
CA GLU A 46 25.44 -1.98 12.02
C GLU A 46 25.90 -2.01 10.55
N ARG A 47 25.01 -2.41 9.65
CA ARG A 47 25.33 -2.55 8.22
C ARG A 47 25.10 -1.29 7.39
N GLY A 48 24.64 -0.21 8.00
CA GLY A 48 24.35 1.04 7.30
C GLY A 48 23.22 0.88 6.26
N VAL A 49 22.22 0.03 6.54
CA VAL A 49 21.06 -0.15 5.67
C VAL A 49 20.30 1.17 5.57
N HIS A 50 20.10 1.68 4.36
CA HIS A 50 19.26 2.85 4.13
C HIS A 50 17.81 2.55 4.50
N SER A 51 17.19 3.37 5.34
CA SER A 51 15.80 3.16 5.80
C SER A 51 15.12 4.48 6.17
N ARG A 52 14.77 5.26 5.15
CA ARG A 52 14.09 6.54 5.34
C ARG A 52 12.78 6.56 4.56
N TRP A 53 11.82 7.31 5.10
CA TRP A 53 10.56 7.55 4.43
C TRP A 53 10.78 8.45 3.20
N SER A 54 10.20 8.05 2.08
CA SER A 54 10.15 8.83 0.85
C SER A 54 8.99 9.80 0.87
N THR A 55 8.98 10.77 -0.04
CA THR A 55 7.87 11.75 -0.14
C THR A 55 6.61 11.15 -0.76
N ASN A 56 6.77 10.13 -1.62
CA ASN A 56 5.70 9.31 -2.17
C ASN A 56 6.26 7.98 -2.69
N GLU A 57 5.39 7.09 -3.16
CA GLU A 57 5.78 5.76 -3.63
C GLU A 57 6.53 5.80 -4.98
N LYS A 58 6.23 6.80 -5.82
CA LYS A 58 6.98 7.00 -7.09
C LYS A 58 8.45 7.27 -6.80
N THR A 59 8.74 8.23 -5.91
CA THR A 59 10.13 8.55 -5.52
C THR A 59 10.80 7.40 -4.77
N ALA A 60 10.05 6.62 -3.98
CA ALA A 60 10.54 5.42 -3.33
C ALA A 60 11.01 4.38 -4.35
N MET A 61 10.19 4.09 -5.37
CA MET A 61 10.49 3.12 -6.42
C MET A 61 11.70 3.56 -7.27
N GLU A 62 11.76 4.84 -7.65
CA GLU A 62 12.86 5.40 -8.43
C GLU A 62 14.20 5.33 -7.67
N ALA A 63 14.19 5.65 -6.38
CA ALA A 63 15.39 5.57 -5.54
C ALA A 63 15.87 4.12 -5.37
N ALA A 64 14.94 3.17 -5.18
CA ALA A 64 15.27 1.75 -5.11
C ALA A 64 15.85 1.22 -6.42
N LEU A 65 15.33 1.66 -7.58
CA LEU A 65 15.90 1.34 -8.87
C LEU A 65 17.35 1.86 -9.01
N GLY A 66 17.59 3.10 -8.58
CA GLY A 66 18.94 3.65 -8.53
C GLY A 66 19.91 2.80 -7.71
N MET A 67 19.46 2.32 -6.54
CA MET A 67 20.23 1.40 -5.69
C MET A 67 20.48 0.05 -6.39
N SER A 68 19.44 -0.52 -7.00
CA SER A 68 19.54 -1.78 -7.77
C SER A 68 20.50 -1.66 -8.95
N TYR A 69 20.48 -0.54 -9.68
CA TYR A 69 21.42 -0.33 -10.79
C TYR A 69 22.88 -0.33 -10.37
N MET A 70 23.15 0.02 -9.13
CA MET A 70 24.49 -0.08 -8.54
C MET A 70 24.84 -1.47 -8.00
N GLY A 71 23.99 -2.47 -8.23
CA GLY A 71 24.24 -3.87 -7.80
C GLY A 71 23.78 -4.21 -6.39
N LYS A 72 23.21 -3.25 -5.65
CA LYS A 72 22.75 -3.44 -4.28
C LYS A 72 21.33 -3.96 -4.21
N ARG A 73 21.00 -4.73 -3.16
CA ARG A 73 19.64 -5.24 -2.91
C ARG A 73 18.76 -4.17 -2.30
N ALA A 74 17.60 -3.92 -2.92
CA ALA A 74 16.62 -2.93 -2.48
C ALA A 74 15.26 -3.56 -2.20
N LEU A 75 14.52 -2.99 -1.25
CA LEU A 75 13.13 -3.31 -0.94
C LEU A 75 12.30 -2.04 -1.08
N VAL A 76 11.18 -2.12 -1.78
CA VAL A 76 10.17 -1.05 -1.82
C VAL A 76 8.91 -1.57 -1.15
N CYS A 77 8.38 -0.83 -0.17
CA CYS A 77 7.16 -1.22 0.55
C CYS A 77 6.07 -0.19 0.35
N MET A 78 4.87 -0.67 0.04
CA MET A 78 3.72 0.19 -0.15
C MET A 78 2.40 -0.54 0.02
N LYS A 79 1.35 0.22 0.26
CA LYS A 79 -0.03 -0.20 0.15
C LYS A 79 -0.42 -0.31 -1.33
N HIS A 80 -1.49 -1.08 -1.65
CA HIS A 80 -1.94 -1.27 -3.04
C HIS A 80 -2.21 0.05 -3.80
N VAL A 81 -2.78 1.06 -3.16
CA VAL A 81 -2.99 2.38 -3.79
C VAL A 81 -1.69 3.10 -4.09
N GLY A 82 -0.63 2.85 -3.31
CA GLY A 82 0.71 3.36 -3.58
C GLY A 82 1.33 2.75 -4.84
N LEU A 83 0.96 1.52 -5.18
CA LEU A 83 1.36 0.90 -6.45
C LEU A 83 0.80 1.68 -7.64
N ASN A 84 -0.40 2.24 -7.53
CA ASN A 84 -0.95 3.12 -8.56
C ASN A 84 -0.10 4.39 -8.74
N VAL A 85 0.39 4.97 -7.63
CA VAL A 85 1.25 6.17 -7.65
C VAL A 85 2.59 5.88 -8.33
N CYS A 86 3.16 4.69 -8.12
CA CYS A 86 4.44 4.30 -8.71
C CYS A 86 4.30 3.41 -9.95
N ALA A 87 3.12 3.30 -10.56
CA ALA A 87 2.86 2.39 -11.67
C ALA A 87 3.82 2.58 -12.84
N ASP A 88 4.14 3.82 -13.20
CA ASP A 88 5.06 4.11 -14.31
C ASP A 88 6.49 3.57 -14.03
N PRO A 89 7.22 3.97 -12.97
CA PRO A 89 8.53 3.39 -12.69
C PRO A 89 8.46 1.88 -12.39
N PHE A 90 7.35 1.37 -11.82
CA PHE A 90 7.16 -0.06 -11.58
C PHE A 90 7.14 -0.85 -12.90
N VAL A 91 6.31 -0.47 -13.86
CA VAL A 91 6.19 -1.15 -15.15
C VAL A 91 7.49 -0.99 -15.95
N ASN A 92 8.07 0.22 -15.95
CA ASN A 92 9.33 0.47 -16.64
C ASN A 92 10.51 -0.29 -16.02
N SER A 93 10.47 -0.64 -14.73
CA SER A 93 11.52 -1.44 -14.10
C SER A 93 11.64 -2.86 -14.68
N ALA A 94 10.55 -3.46 -15.16
CA ALA A 94 10.58 -4.72 -15.90
C ALA A 94 11.31 -4.56 -17.25
N MET A 95 11.09 -3.40 -17.90
CA MET A 95 11.72 -3.10 -19.20
C MET A 95 13.20 -2.75 -19.05
N THR A 96 13.59 -1.94 -18.07
CA THR A 96 15.01 -1.62 -17.84
C THR A 96 15.77 -2.80 -17.26
N GLY A 97 15.08 -3.66 -16.52
CA GLY A 97 15.65 -4.73 -15.73
C GLY A 97 16.37 -4.22 -14.49
N THR A 98 17.01 -5.14 -13.78
CA THR A 98 17.71 -4.92 -12.51
C THR A 98 19.19 -5.32 -12.64
N ASN A 99 20.03 -4.82 -11.72
CA ASN A 99 21.43 -5.26 -11.58
C ASN A 99 21.63 -5.92 -10.20
N GLY A 100 21.29 -5.23 -9.10
CA GLY A 100 21.06 -5.87 -7.81
C GLY A 100 19.58 -6.22 -7.64
N GLY A 101 19.28 -7.17 -6.79
CA GLY A 101 17.91 -7.64 -6.58
C GLY A 101 16.99 -6.54 -6.04
N ILE A 102 15.78 -6.43 -6.61
CA ILE A 102 14.74 -5.52 -6.13
C ILE A 102 13.44 -6.28 -5.91
N ILE A 103 12.87 -6.09 -4.73
CA ILE A 103 11.56 -6.60 -4.37
C ILE A 103 10.61 -5.42 -4.20
N VAL A 104 9.47 -5.47 -4.87
CA VAL A 104 8.37 -4.52 -4.67
C VAL A 104 7.29 -5.22 -3.87
N LEU A 105 7.23 -4.88 -2.58
CA LEU A 105 6.23 -5.42 -1.68
C LEU A 105 4.99 -4.54 -1.69
N VAL A 106 3.87 -5.18 -1.95
CA VAL A 106 2.56 -4.51 -1.99
C VAL A 106 1.60 -5.22 -1.03
N ALA A 107 1.05 -4.44 -0.11
CA ALA A 107 0.07 -4.91 0.85
C ALA A 107 -1.34 -4.53 0.40
N ASP A 108 -2.11 -5.53 -0.01
CA ASP A 108 -3.52 -5.40 -0.36
C ASP A 108 -4.40 -5.41 0.90
N ASP A 109 -5.54 -4.75 0.83
CA ASP A 109 -6.46 -4.61 1.96
C ASP A 109 -7.88 -5.09 1.60
N PRO A 110 -8.08 -6.42 1.46
CA PRO A 110 -9.41 -6.99 1.23
C PRO A 110 -10.38 -6.56 2.34
N SER A 111 -11.62 -6.25 1.96
CA SER A 111 -12.63 -5.66 2.85
C SER A 111 -12.34 -4.22 3.29
N MET A 112 -11.29 -3.57 2.79
CA MET A 112 -11.05 -2.14 3.01
C MET A 112 -11.01 -1.74 4.49
N HIS A 113 -10.24 -2.45 5.32
CA HIS A 113 -10.11 -2.15 6.75
C HIS A 113 -9.55 -0.73 7.01
N SER A 114 -8.67 -0.25 6.11
CA SER A 114 -8.09 1.10 6.17
C SER A 114 -7.89 1.72 4.78
N SER A 115 -8.63 1.28 3.77
CA SER A 115 -8.45 1.69 2.38
C SER A 115 -9.73 2.27 1.80
N GLN A 116 -9.60 3.10 0.77
CA GLN A 116 -10.71 3.70 0.05
C GLN A 116 -11.33 2.78 -1.02
N ASP A 117 -10.61 1.74 -1.44
CA ASP A 117 -11.05 0.74 -2.40
C ASP A 117 -10.40 -0.62 -2.14
N GLU A 118 -10.87 -1.66 -2.84
CA GLU A 118 -10.29 -3.00 -2.83
C GLU A 118 -9.62 -3.25 -4.17
N GLN A 119 -8.30 -3.42 -4.16
CA GLN A 119 -7.49 -3.74 -5.34
C GLN A 119 -6.76 -5.06 -5.16
N ASP A 120 -6.25 -5.60 -6.26
CA ASP A 120 -5.47 -6.84 -6.28
C ASP A 120 -4.18 -6.61 -7.07
N SER A 121 -3.07 -6.52 -6.37
CA SER A 121 -1.77 -6.20 -6.95
C SER A 121 -1.21 -7.30 -7.87
N ARG A 122 -1.77 -8.52 -7.86
CA ARG A 122 -1.38 -9.59 -8.79
C ARG A 122 -1.61 -9.20 -10.26
N PHE A 123 -2.63 -8.37 -10.54
CA PHE A 123 -2.86 -7.84 -11.89
C PHE A 123 -1.72 -6.97 -12.38
N TYR A 124 -1.07 -6.19 -11.50
CA TYR A 124 0.12 -5.41 -11.84
C TYR A 124 1.31 -6.30 -12.16
N GLY A 125 1.54 -7.37 -11.39
CA GLY A 125 2.60 -8.34 -11.70
C GLY A 125 2.41 -9.00 -13.05
N LYS A 126 1.17 -9.39 -13.39
CA LYS A 126 0.81 -9.93 -14.70
C LYS A 126 0.97 -8.90 -15.81
N PHE A 127 0.52 -7.65 -15.59
CA PHE A 127 0.64 -6.56 -16.56
C PHE A 127 2.10 -6.21 -16.86
N ALA A 128 2.93 -6.13 -15.83
CA ALA A 128 4.38 -5.88 -15.98
C ALA A 128 5.17 -7.11 -16.45
N MET A 129 4.54 -8.28 -16.57
CA MET A 129 5.17 -9.54 -17.00
C MET A 129 6.33 -10.00 -16.10
N ILE A 130 6.22 -9.79 -14.79
CA ILE A 130 7.24 -10.12 -13.80
C ILE A 130 6.80 -11.24 -12.86
N PRO A 131 7.75 -11.95 -12.21
CA PRO A 131 7.39 -12.94 -11.20
C PRO A 131 6.71 -12.26 -10.00
N THR A 132 5.68 -12.91 -9.49
CA THR A 132 4.96 -12.48 -8.30
C THR A 132 4.95 -13.60 -7.26
N LEU A 133 5.19 -13.25 -5.99
CA LEU A 133 5.15 -14.15 -4.84
C LEU A 133 4.01 -13.74 -3.90
N GLU A 134 3.30 -14.72 -3.35
CA GLU A 134 2.19 -14.52 -2.42
C GLU A 134 2.29 -15.53 -1.27
N PRO A 135 3.01 -15.22 -0.18
CA PRO A 135 3.18 -16.13 0.94
C PRO A 135 1.87 -16.45 1.64
N SER A 136 1.72 -17.69 2.11
CA SER A 136 0.54 -18.13 2.87
C SER A 136 0.68 -17.88 4.37
N ASN A 137 1.90 -17.80 4.88
CA ASN A 137 2.19 -17.65 6.30
C ASN A 137 3.52 -16.89 6.52
N GLN A 138 3.81 -16.57 7.78
CA GLN A 138 4.97 -15.79 8.18
C GLN A 138 6.31 -16.46 7.88
N GLN A 139 6.38 -17.79 7.97
CA GLN A 139 7.60 -18.52 7.61
C GLN A 139 7.89 -18.41 6.11
N GLU A 140 6.88 -18.60 5.28
CA GLU A 140 7.03 -18.41 3.83
C GLU A 140 7.39 -16.98 3.48
N ALA A 141 6.77 -15.99 4.13
CA ALA A 141 7.08 -14.59 3.93
C ALA A 141 8.55 -14.27 4.22
N TYR A 142 9.10 -14.85 5.28
CA TYR A 142 10.52 -14.75 5.63
C TYR A 142 11.40 -15.46 4.58
N ASP A 143 11.11 -16.73 4.25
CA ASP A 143 11.94 -17.54 3.37
C ASP A 143 11.96 -17.02 1.93
N MET A 144 10.83 -16.55 1.44
CA MET A 144 10.68 -15.99 0.09
C MET A 144 11.53 -14.74 -0.15
N MET A 145 11.91 -13.99 0.89
CA MET A 145 12.73 -12.78 0.71
C MET A 145 14.09 -13.09 0.09
N ALA A 146 14.78 -14.11 0.59
CA ALA A 146 16.07 -14.51 0.06
C ALA A 146 15.96 -15.02 -1.39
N GLU A 147 14.93 -15.82 -1.66
CA GLU A 147 14.69 -16.38 -2.99
C GLU A 147 14.22 -15.33 -3.99
N ALA A 148 13.45 -14.34 -3.55
CA ALA A 148 13.02 -13.23 -4.40
C ALA A 148 14.21 -12.37 -4.86
N TYR A 149 15.18 -12.10 -3.98
CA TYR A 149 16.41 -11.43 -4.40
C TYR A 149 17.23 -12.26 -5.38
N ASP A 150 17.42 -13.55 -5.09
CA ASP A 150 18.15 -14.46 -5.99
C ASP A 150 17.44 -14.58 -7.35
N MET A 151 16.11 -14.63 -7.35
CA MET A 151 15.27 -14.64 -8.56
C MET A 151 15.39 -13.34 -9.34
N SER A 152 15.31 -12.18 -8.66
CA SER A 152 15.44 -10.86 -9.28
C SER A 152 16.81 -10.69 -9.94
N GLU A 153 17.89 -11.06 -9.25
CA GLU A 153 19.25 -10.98 -9.78
C GLU A 153 19.48 -11.93 -10.97
N LYS A 154 18.97 -13.16 -10.88
CA LYS A 154 19.09 -14.17 -11.96
C LYS A 154 18.32 -13.78 -13.21
N LEU A 155 17.10 -13.31 -13.06
CA LEU A 155 16.21 -12.95 -14.17
C LEU A 155 16.46 -11.55 -14.69
N GLN A 156 17.13 -10.70 -13.90
CA GLN A 156 17.26 -9.26 -14.14
C GLN A 156 15.86 -8.59 -14.28
N LEU A 157 14.92 -8.99 -13.42
CA LEU A 157 13.57 -8.45 -13.32
C LEU A 157 13.26 -8.09 -11.87
N PRO A 158 12.43 -7.08 -11.60
CA PRO A 158 11.88 -6.91 -10.27
C PRO A 158 11.01 -8.12 -9.90
N VAL A 159 10.85 -8.38 -8.61
CA VAL A 159 9.90 -9.37 -8.08
C VAL A 159 8.82 -8.63 -7.31
N LEU A 160 7.57 -8.84 -7.66
CA LEU A 160 6.44 -8.38 -6.87
C LEU A 160 6.19 -9.36 -5.73
N MET A 161 6.09 -8.88 -4.49
CA MET A 161 5.62 -9.68 -3.35
C MET A 161 4.29 -9.10 -2.86
N ARG A 162 3.23 -9.89 -2.93
CA ARG A 162 1.90 -9.54 -2.48
C ARG A 162 1.64 -10.11 -1.09
N VAL A 163 1.14 -9.30 -0.20
CA VAL A 163 0.58 -9.73 1.09
C VAL A 163 -0.79 -9.09 1.31
N THR A 164 -1.59 -9.65 2.21
CA THR A 164 -2.88 -9.07 2.60
C THR A 164 -2.85 -8.62 4.05
N THR A 165 -3.75 -7.74 4.46
CA THR A 165 -3.82 -7.17 5.82
C THR A 165 -3.74 -8.23 6.91
N ARG A 166 -4.49 -9.33 6.78
CA ARG A 166 -4.48 -10.40 7.79
C ARG A 166 -3.14 -11.10 7.86
N MET A 167 -2.50 -11.37 6.72
CA MET A 167 -1.17 -11.95 6.67
C MET A 167 -0.12 -11.00 7.27
N ALA A 168 -0.17 -9.71 6.93
CA ALA A 168 0.73 -8.68 7.42
C ALA A 168 0.69 -8.56 8.96
N HIS A 169 -0.51 -8.52 9.54
CA HIS A 169 -0.72 -8.21 10.95
C HIS A 169 -0.97 -9.42 11.87
N SER A 170 -0.99 -10.65 11.36
CA SER A 170 -1.03 -11.85 12.21
C SER A 170 0.38 -12.28 12.63
N ARG A 171 0.49 -12.96 13.77
CA ARG A 171 1.79 -13.37 14.35
C ARG A 171 1.98 -14.87 14.32
N ALA A 172 3.21 -15.29 14.02
CA ALA A 172 3.64 -16.67 14.16
C ALA A 172 5.10 -16.77 14.62
N VAL A 173 5.48 -17.97 15.06
CA VAL A 173 6.88 -18.27 15.35
C VAL A 173 7.60 -18.56 14.04
N VAL A 174 8.60 -17.75 13.71
CA VAL A 174 9.42 -17.84 12.50
C VAL A 174 10.82 -18.35 12.86
N GLN A 175 11.30 -19.34 12.12
CA GLN A 175 12.67 -19.82 12.20
C GLN A 175 13.55 -18.95 11.29
N CYS A 176 14.29 -18.02 11.89
CA CYS A 176 15.22 -17.16 11.16
C CYS A 176 16.57 -17.83 10.97
N ALA A 177 17.35 -17.38 9.98
CA ALA A 177 18.72 -17.82 9.74
C ALA A 177 19.62 -17.52 10.96
N ASP A 178 20.62 -18.38 11.17
CA ASP A 178 21.60 -18.17 12.24
C ASP A 178 22.67 -17.14 11.84
N ALA A 179 22.95 -17.03 10.53
CA ALA A 179 23.88 -16.03 9.98
C ALA A 179 23.25 -15.34 8.77
N PRO A 180 23.05 -14.01 8.83
CA PRO A 180 22.54 -13.24 7.69
C PRO A 180 23.58 -13.17 6.57
N ARG A 181 23.09 -13.15 5.31
CA ARG A 181 23.93 -12.96 4.10
C ARG A 181 24.59 -11.59 4.14
N GLN A 182 25.77 -11.48 3.53
CA GLN A 182 26.42 -10.19 3.32
C GLN A 182 25.65 -9.36 2.29
N GLN A 183 25.78 -8.04 2.40
CA GLN A 183 25.31 -7.13 1.37
C GLN A 183 26.15 -7.29 0.10
N ASN A 184 25.51 -7.13 -1.06
CA ASN A 184 26.24 -7.11 -2.32
C ASN A 184 27.26 -5.96 -2.36
N GLU A 185 28.38 -6.17 -3.04
CA GLU A 185 29.28 -5.09 -3.41
C GLU A 185 28.73 -4.24 -4.56
N LEU A 186 29.29 -3.04 -4.77
CA LEU A 186 28.93 -2.23 -5.93
C LEU A 186 29.30 -2.96 -7.22
N ASN A 187 28.39 -2.99 -8.18
CA ASN A 187 28.56 -3.68 -9.46
C ASN A 187 28.31 -2.70 -10.63
N TYR A 188 29.37 -2.35 -11.33
CA TYR A 188 29.37 -1.42 -12.46
C TYR A 188 29.35 -2.11 -13.83
N ASN A 189 29.22 -3.45 -13.87
CA ASN A 189 29.34 -4.22 -15.10
C ASN A 189 28.08 -4.17 -16.00
N ALA A 190 26.96 -3.69 -15.49
CA ALA A 190 25.75 -3.54 -16.27
C ALA A 190 25.87 -2.42 -17.32
N LYS A 191 25.36 -2.68 -18.52
CA LYS A 191 25.39 -1.71 -19.61
C LYS A 191 24.35 -0.62 -19.38
N ALA A 192 24.74 0.65 -19.38
CA ALA A 192 23.84 1.79 -19.25
C ALA A 192 22.72 1.80 -20.32
N SER A 193 22.97 1.25 -21.51
CA SER A 193 21.96 1.10 -22.58
C SER A 193 20.74 0.24 -22.17
N ASN A 194 20.86 -0.61 -21.13
CA ASN A 194 19.74 -1.39 -20.63
C ASN A 194 18.73 -0.49 -19.90
N TRP A 195 19.21 0.59 -19.29
CA TRP A 195 18.40 1.49 -18.46
C TRP A 195 17.86 2.71 -19.22
N VAL A 196 18.14 2.79 -20.54
CA VAL A 196 17.71 3.90 -21.39
C VAL A 196 16.60 3.41 -22.31
N LEU A 197 15.36 3.78 -22.02
CA LEU A 197 14.17 3.34 -22.76
C LEU A 197 13.88 4.20 -24.01
N LEU A 198 14.92 4.49 -24.82
CA LEU A 198 14.69 4.99 -26.16
C LEU A 198 14.04 3.90 -27.03
N PRO A 199 13.18 4.22 -28.01
CA PRO A 199 12.40 3.22 -28.74
C PRO A 199 13.19 2.04 -29.30
N ALA A 200 14.44 2.25 -29.76
CA ALA A 200 15.29 1.19 -30.26
C ALA A 200 15.77 0.21 -29.17
N PHE A 201 16.03 0.71 -27.97
CA PHE A 201 16.42 -0.12 -26.83
C PHE A 201 15.20 -0.76 -26.18
N ALA A 202 14.11 -0.01 -26.01
CA ALA A 202 12.87 -0.49 -25.43
C ALA A 202 12.32 -1.71 -26.21
N ARG A 203 12.34 -1.69 -27.54
CA ARG A 203 11.94 -2.86 -28.34
C ARG A 203 12.75 -4.11 -28.00
N LYS A 204 14.08 -4.00 -27.92
CA LYS A 204 14.96 -5.13 -27.55
C LYS A 204 14.67 -5.65 -26.14
N ARG A 205 14.40 -4.74 -25.21
CA ARG A 205 14.06 -5.14 -23.83
C ARG A 205 12.71 -5.84 -23.78
N ASN A 206 11.71 -5.35 -24.51
CA ASN A 206 10.41 -6.01 -24.63
C ASN A 206 10.53 -7.43 -25.19
N ASP A 207 11.37 -7.65 -26.20
CA ASP A 207 11.63 -9.00 -26.74
C ASP A 207 12.23 -9.92 -25.67
N ILE A 208 13.17 -9.42 -24.85
CA ILE A 208 13.78 -10.17 -23.75
C ILE A 208 12.74 -10.55 -22.71
N VAL A 209 11.94 -9.59 -22.23
CA VAL A 209 10.90 -9.82 -21.20
C VAL A 209 9.85 -10.81 -21.71
N THR A 210 9.46 -10.68 -22.99
CA THR A 210 8.52 -11.60 -23.63
C THR A 210 9.09 -13.02 -23.74
N ALA A 211 10.35 -13.15 -24.14
CA ALA A 211 11.03 -14.43 -24.25
C ALA A 211 11.23 -15.14 -22.89
N GLN A 212 11.24 -14.41 -21.79
CA GLN A 212 11.34 -14.98 -20.44
C GLN A 212 10.02 -15.58 -19.91
N GLN A 213 8.86 -15.26 -20.50
CA GLN A 213 7.57 -15.69 -19.97
C GLN A 213 7.44 -17.23 -19.84
N PRO A 214 7.86 -18.07 -20.81
CA PRO A 214 7.84 -19.53 -20.64
C PRO A 214 8.73 -20.01 -19.50
N LEU A 215 9.86 -19.34 -19.25
CA LEU A 215 10.74 -19.65 -18.13
C LEU A 215 10.06 -19.33 -16.78
N LEU A 216 9.40 -18.18 -16.67
CA LEU A 216 8.66 -17.81 -15.46
C LEU A 216 7.53 -18.80 -15.16
N GLU A 217 6.81 -19.25 -16.20
CA GLU A 217 5.77 -20.26 -16.05
C GLU A 217 6.36 -21.61 -15.58
N GLN A 218 7.48 -22.04 -16.15
CA GLN A 218 8.15 -23.26 -15.70
C GLN A 218 8.67 -23.14 -14.26
N MET A 219 9.24 -21.99 -13.91
CA MET A 219 9.67 -21.73 -12.52
C MET A 219 8.50 -21.80 -11.53
N ALA A 220 7.31 -21.33 -11.92
CA ALA A 220 6.11 -21.46 -11.09
C ALA A 220 5.64 -22.92 -10.97
N VAL A 221 5.78 -23.73 -12.04
CA VAL A 221 5.48 -25.17 -11.98
C VAL A 221 6.44 -25.92 -11.05
N ASP A 222 7.72 -25.55 -11.08
CA ASP A 222 8.78 -26.22 -10.30
C ASP A 222 8.96 -25.61 -8.89
N SER A 223 8.19 -24.60 -8.56
CA SER A 223 8.28 -23.89 -7.28
C SER A 223 7.91 -24.79 -6.11
N LYS A 224 8.74 -24.82 -5.08
CA LYS A 224 8.42 -25.51 -3.81
C LYS A 224 7.23 -24.90 -3.08
N TYR A 225 6.84 -23.67 -3.43
CA TYR A 225 5.70 -22.98 -2.85
C TYR A 225 4.38 -23.25 -3.58
N ASN A 226 4.46 -23.79 -4.82
CA ASN A 226 3.29 -24.25 -5.57
C ASN A 226 3.21 -25.77 -5.42
N GLN A 227 2.29 -26.23 -4.59
CA GLN A 227 2.26 -27.64 -4.19
C GLN A 227 0.94 -28.28 -4.60
N TYR A 228 1.04 -29.39 -5.34
CA TYR A 228 -0.07 -30.28 -5.60
C TYR A 228 -0.11 -31.38 -4.54
N ILE A 229 -1.13 -31.36 -3.70
CA ILE A 229 -1.37 -32.33 -2.61
C ILE A 229 -2.47 -33.26 -3.08
N ASP A 230 -2.16 -34.54 -3.21
CA ASP A 230 -3.14 -35.55 -3.64
C ASP A 230 -4.24 -35.73 -2.58
N GLY A 231 -5.48 -35.94 -3.03
CA GLY A 231 -6.63 -36.26 -2.20
C GLY A 231 -7.32 -37.53 -2.64
N LYS A 232 -8.01 -38.19 -1.73
CA LYS A 232 -8.71 -39.48 -2.01
C LYS A 232 -10.01 -39.30 -2.76
N ASN A 233 -10.65 -38.13 -2.62
CA ASN A 233 -11.91 -37.79 -3.26
C ASN A 233 -11.69 -36.80 -4.42
N GLN A 234 -11.73 -37.29 -5.64
CA GLN A 234 -11.55 -36.52 -6.87
C GLN A 234 -12.83 -35.88 -7.41
N GLN A 235 -13.97 -36.03 -6.73
CA GLN A 235 -15.19 -35.35 -7.13
C GLN A 235 -15.00 -33.81 -7.09
N MET A 236 -14.16 -33.32 -6.17
CA MET A 236 -13.81 -31.92 -6.04
C MET A 236 -12.30 -31.75 -5.89
N GLY A 237 -11.72 -30.73 -6.56
CA GLY A 237 -10.40 -30.22 -6.29
C GLY A 237 -10.49 -28.80 -5.71
N VAL A 238 -9.46 -28.36 -4.99
CA VAL A 238 -9.38 -26.99 -4.47
C VAL A 238 -8.07 -26.34 -4.90
N ILE A 239 -8.15 -25.19 -5.57
CA ILE A 239 -7.00 -24.31 -5.80
C ILE A 239 -7.09 -23.20 -4.77
N ALA A 240 -6.04 -23.04 -3.94
CA ALA A 240 -6.00 -22.01 -2.90
C ALA A 240 -4.71 -21.19 -2.99
N SER A 241 -4.80 -19.86 -2.83
CA SER A 241 -3.63 -18.97 -2.86
C SER A 241 -3.50 -18.12 -1.60
N GLY A 242 -2.26 -17.75 -1.30
CA GLY A 242 -1.95 -16.90 -0.16
C GLY A 242 -2.60 -17.39 1.13
N ILE A 243 -3.17 -16.49 1.92
CA ILE A 243 -3.79 -16.82 3.20
C ILE A 243 -5.05 -17.70 3.06
N ALA A 244 -5.72 -17.70 1.90
CA ALA A 244 -6.89 -18.56 1.69
C ALA A 244 -6.53 -20.05 1.76
N TYR A 245 -5.27 -20.40 1.49
CA TYR A 245 -4.77 -21.76 1.72
C TYR A 245 -4.82 -22.12 3.22
N ASN A 246 -4.46 -21.22 4.12
CA ASN A 246 -4.55 -21.47 5.55
C ASN A 246 -6.00 -21.66 6.01
N TYR A 247 -6.93 -20.84 5.49
CA TYR A 247 -8.36 -20.98 5.80
C TYR A 247 -8.91 -22.35 5.36
N LEU A 248 -8.47 -22.83 4.18
CA LEU A 248 -8.80 -24.18 3.72
C LEU A 248 -8.25 -25.23 4.68
N MET A 249 -6.98 -25.12 5.08
CA MET A 249 -6.36 -26.11 5.96
C MET A 249 -6.93 -26.12 7.36
N GLU A 250 -7.41 -24.99 7.87
CA GLU A 250 -8.16 -24.92 9.13
C GLU A 250 -9.50 -25.69 9.08
N CYS A 251 -10.10 -25.81 7.90
CA CYS A 251 -11.30 -26.64 7.71
C CYS A 251 -11.02 -28.13 7.86
N PHE A 252 -9.76 -28.56 7.67
CA PHE A 252 -9.34 -29.95 7.65
C PHE A 252 -8.12 -30.22 8.52
N PRO A 253 -8.24 -30.13 9.85
CA PRO A 253 -7.11 -30.29 10.78
C PRO A 253 -6.47 -31.71 10.72
N ASN A 254 -7.20 -32.70 10.21
CA ASN A 254 -6.72 -34.08 10.02
C ASN A 254 -6.35 -34.39 8.55
N GLY A 255 -6.21 -33.39 7.70
CA GLY A 255 -5.90 -33.50 6.28
C GLY A 255 -7.13 -33.36 5.38
N CYS A 256 -6.96 -32.64 4.27
CA CYS A 256 -8.00 -32.42 3.28
C CYS A 256 -8.27 -33.71 2.48
N PRO A 257 -9.54 -34.15 2.35
CA PRO A 257 -9.87 -35.34 1.57
C PRO A 257 -9.80 -35.11 0.05
N PHE A 258 -9.79 -33.86 -0.39
CA PHE A 258 -9.75 -33.46 -1.80
C PHE A 258 -8.33 -33.18 -2.26
N PRO A 259 -8.02 -33.32 -3.56
CA PRO A 259 -6.80 -32.75 -4.13
C PRO A 259 -6.73 -31.24 -3.89
N VAL A 260 -5.58 -30.74 -3.45
CA VAL A 260 -5.34 -29.32 -3.20
C VAL A 260 -4.17 -28.84 -4.02
N LEU A 261 -4.34 -27.79 -4.80
CA LEU A 261 -3.26 -27.06 -5.43
C LEU A 261 -3.08 -25.73 -4.69
N LYS A 262 -1.99 -25.64 -3.92
CA LYS A 262 -1.53 -24.38 -3.35
C LYS A 262 -0.79 -23.58 -4.40
N ILE A 263 -1.12 -22.29 -4.55
CA ILE A 263 -0.41 -21.35 -5.42
C ILE A 263 0.10 -20.17 -4.59
N SER A 264 1.42 -19.99 -4.60
CA SER A 264 2.13 -18.90 -3.91
C SER A 264 3.16 -18.21 -4.80
N GLN A 265 3.35 -18.70 -6.04
CA GLN A 265 4.23 -18.10 -7.05
C GLN A 265 3.54 -18.05 -8.40
N TYR A 266 3.63 -16.88 -9.04
CA TYR A 266 3.05 -16.57 -10.36
C TYR A 266 4.12 -16.25 -11.40
N PRO A 267 3.83 -16.38 -12.73
CA PRO A 267 2.50 -16.61 -13.31
C PRO A 267 1.89 -17.95 -12.92
N ILE A 268 0.57 -18.09 -13.11
CA ILE A 268 -0.14 -19.32 -12.70
C ILE A 268 0.52 -20.58 -13.27
N PRO A 269 0.71 -21.65 -12.47
CA PRO A 269 1.36 -22.90 -12.90
C PRO A 269 0.41 -23.75 -13.74
N LYS A 270 0.24 -23.41 -15.02
CA LYS A 270 -0.77 -23.99 -15.92
C LYS A 270 -0.75 -25.52 -15.96
N LYS A 271 0.45 -26.14 -15.91
CA LYS A 271 0.58 -27.61 -15.91
C LYS A 271 -0.06 -28.25 -14.68
N LEU A 272 0.13 -27.66 -13.49
CA LEU A 272 -0.47 -28.15 -12.24
C LEU A 272 -1.98 -27.90 -12.22
N ILE A 273 -2.41 -26.74 -12.74
CA ILE A 273 -3.84 -26.41 -12.87
C ILE A 273 -4.52 -27.39 -13.82
N ARG A 274 -3.90 -27.69 -14.98
CA ARG A 274 -4.45 -28.67 -15.93
C ARG A 274 -4.61 -30.02 -15.28
N ARG A 275 -3.60 -30.52 -14.56
CA ARG A 275 -3.72 -31.77 -13.79
C ARG A 275 -4.97 -31.72 -12.89
N MET A 276 -5.18 -30.64 -12.14
CA MET A 276 -6.32 -30.50 -11.25
C MET A 276 -7.66 -30.56 -12.02
N THR A 277 -7.74 -29.87 -13.16
CA THR A 277 -8.98 -29.83 -13.97
C THR A 277 -9.23 -31.13 -14.74
N ASP A 278 -8.20 -31.94 -14.99
CA ASP A 278 -8.34 -33.25 -15.62
C ASP A 278 -8.69 -34.34 -14.58
N ASP A 279 -8.19 -34.21 -13.35
CA ASP A 279 -8.38 -35.21 -12.28
C ASP A 279 -9.73 -35.02 -11.53
N CYS A 280 -10.36 -33.84 -11.58
CA CYS A 280 -11.54 -33.50 -10.77
C CYS A 280 -12.75 -33.11 -11.61
N GLU A 281 -13.95 -33.47 -11.13
CA GLU A 281 -15.22 -33.11 -11.80
C GLU A 281 -15.51 -31.61 -11.71
N PHE A 282 -15.20 -31.01 -10.56
CA PHE A 282 -15.25 -29.56 -10.36
C PHE A 282 -14.10 -29.07 -9.49
N VAL A 283 -13.74 -27.80 -9.66
CA VAL A 283 -12.63 -27.16 -8.92
C VAL A 283 -13.12 -25.89 -8.26
N LEU A 284 -12.98 -25.83 -6.95
CA LEU A 284 -13.18 -24.61 -6.16
C LEU A 284 -11.89 -23.80 -6.16
N ILE A 285 -12.00 -22.49 -6.49
CA ILE A 285 -10.86 -21.56 -6.40
C ILE A 285 -11.09 -20.63 -5.23
N ALA A 286 -10.20 -20.74 -4.22
CA ALA A 286 -10.19 -19.96 -3.00
C ALA A 286 -9.01 -18.97 -3.05
N GLU A 287 -9.31 -17.70 -3.29
CA GLU A 287 -8.32 -16.62 -3.40
C GLU A 287 -8.83 -15.32 -2.76
N GLU A 288 -7.93 -14.59 -2.10
CA GLU A 288 -8.24 -13.27 -1.54
C GLU A 288 -8.14 -12.17 -2.58
N GLY A 289 -9.03 -11.20 -2.51
CA GLY A 289 -9.12 -10.09 -3.45
C GLY A 289 -9.97 -10.41 -4.67
N GLN A 290 -9.52 -10.03 -5.85
CA GLN A 290 -10.24 -10.22 -7.10
C GLN A 290 -10.09 -11.67 -7.62
N PRO A 291 -10.98 -12.16 -8.49
CA PRO A 291 -10.89 -13.51 -9.05
C PRO A 291 -9.79 -13.62 -10.12
N PHE A 292 -8.55 -13.46 -9.70
CA PHE A 292 -7.37 -13.43 -10.58
C PHE A 292 -7.03 -14.81 -11.16
N ILE A 293 -7.04 -15.85 -10.31
CA ILE A 293 -6.80 -17.23 -10.74
C ILE A 293 -8.03 -17.76 -11.46
N GLU A 294 -9.22 -17.56 -10.89
CA GLU A 294 -10.48 -18.04 -11.44
C GLU A 294 -10.71 -17.52 -12.88
N ASP A 295 -10.51 -16.23 -13.11
CA ASP A 295 -10.66 -15.60 -14.42
C ASP A 295 -9.71 -16.22 -15.46
N GLN A 296 -8.45 -16.46 -15.09
CA GLN A 296 -7.47 -17.07 -15.98
C GLN A 296 -7.77 -18.55 -16.26
N VAL A 297 -8.21 -19.32 -15.25
CA VAL A 297 -8.57 -20.73 -15.42
C VAL A 297 -9.80 -20.86 -16.31
N ARG A 298 -10.80 -20.04 -16.09
CA ARG A 298 -12.05 -20.05 -16.92
C ARG A 298 -11.82 -19.57 -18.35
N GLY A 299 -10.96 -18.59 -18.55
CA GLY A 299 -10.74 -17.96 -19.85
C GLY A 299 -9.66 -18.60 -20.72
N VAL A 300 -8.63 -19.17 -20.11
CA VAL A 300 -7.39 -19.60 -20.80
C VAL A 300 -7.15 -21.11 -20.71
N MET A 301 -7.78 -21.80 -19.78
CA MET A 301 -7.55 -23.21 -19.49
C MET A 301 -8.82 -24.05 -19.74
N PRO A 302 -9.14 -24.40 -21.00
CA PRO A 302 -10.26 -25.29 -21.26
C PRO A 302 -9.97 -26.65 -20.64
N GLY A 303 -10.84 -27.09 -19.76
CA GLY A 303 -10.86 -28.38 -19.10
C GLY A 303 -12.28 -28.91 -19.00
N ASN A 304 -12.47 -30.14 -18.55
CA ASN A 304 -13.78 -30.75 -18.35
C ASN A 304 -14.41 -30.38 -16.99
N ALA A 305 -13.59 -29.92 -16.04
CA ALA A 305 -14.05 -29.59 -14.70
C ALA A 305 -14.91 -28.32 -14.66
N VAL A 306 -15.95 -28.34 -13.83
CA VAL A 306 -16.74 -27.13 -13.52
C VAL A 306 -15.95 -26.31 -12.52
N ILE A 307 -15.63 -25.06 -12.89
CA ILE A 307 -14.85 -24.13 -12.05
C ILE A 307 -15.83 -23.32 -11.20
N LYS A 308 -15.62 -23.33 -9.89
CA LYS A 308 -16.41 -22.64 -8.87
C LYS A 308 -15.52 -21.67 -8.07
N GLY A 309 -16.06 -20.53 -7.67
CA GLY A 309 -15.32 -19.53 -6.91
C GLY A 309 -16.10 -18.24 -6.70
N ARG A 310 -15.45 -17.10 -6.77
CA ARG A 310 -16.08 -15.78 -6.61
C ARG A 310 -16.98 -15.38 -7.79
N LEU A 311 -16.63 -15.81 -9.00
CA LEU A 311 -17.42 -15.51 -10.22
C LEU A 311 -18.71 -16.34 -10.32
N THR A 312 -18.75 -17.49 -9.67
CA THR A 312 -19.92 -18.40 -9.68
C THR A 312 -20.76 -18.28 -8.42
N GLY A 313 -20.31 -17.51 -7.42
CA GLY A 313 -21.06 -17.20 -6.22
C GLY A 313 -20.90 -18.21 -5.06
N GLU A 314 -20.08 -19.23 -5.21
CA GLU A 314 -19.75 -20.15 -4.10
C GLU A 314 -18.95 -19.44 -3.01
N LEU A 315 -18.09 -18.49 -3.39
CA LEU A 315 -17.43 -17.56 -2.49
C LEU A 315 -17.98 -16.14 -2.70
N PRO A 316 -18.04 -15.29 -1.66
CA PRO A 316 -18.48 -13.90 -1.81
C PRO A 316 -17.64 -13.16 -2.85
N ARG A 317 -18.30 -12.35 -3.69
CA ARG A 317 -17.62 -11.57 -4.75
C ARG A 317 -16.68 -10.51 -4.19
N THR A 318 -17.00 -9.99 -3.02
CA THR A 318 -16.25 -8.93 -2.31
C THR A 318 -16.00 -9.34 -0.87
N GLY A 319 -15.04 -8.70 -0.24
CA GLY A 319 -14.73 -8.90 1.15
C GLY A 319 -13.70 -9.99 1.43
N GLU A 320 -13.20 -9.96 2.64
CA GLU A 320 -12.21 -10.88 3.17
C GLU A 320 -12.79 -12.30 3.30
N LEU A 321 -12.01 -13.33 2.99
CA LEU A 321 -12.36 -14.71 3.25
C LEU A 321 -12.10 -15.07 4.73
N ASN A 322 -12.69 -16.16 5.17
CA ASN A 322 -12.45 -16.79 6.45
C ASN A 322 -12.78 -18.31 6.36
N PRO A 323 -12.40 -19.11 7.36
CA PRO A 323 -12.67 -20.55 7.33
C PRO A 323 -14.14 -20.92 7.15
N ASP A 324 -15.07 -20.16 7.72
CA ASP A 324 -16.51 -20.47 7.62
C ASP A 324 -17.05 -20.27 6.20
N LEU A 325 -16.56 -19.27 5.48
CA LEU A 325 -16.89 -19.07 4.07
C LEU A 325 -16.36 -20.21 3.19
N ILE A 326 -15.16 -20.71 3.50
CA ILE A 326 -14.60 -21.88 2.82
C ILE A 326 -15.42 -23.15 3.14
N LYS A 327 -15.76 -23.40 4.42
CA LYS A 327 -16.63 -24.52 4.81
C LYS A 327 -17.94 -24.49 4.05
N LYS A 328 -18.59 -23.32 3.99
CA LYS A 328 -19.84 -23.13 3.26
C LYS A 328 -19.71 -23.48 1.77
N ALA A 329 -18.64 -23.01 1.12
CA ALA A 329 -18.37 -23.32 -0.28
C ALA A 329 -18.08 -24.82 -0.54
N LEU A 330 -17.56 -25.51 0.46
CA LEU A 330 -17.30 -26.96 0.46
C LEU A 330 -18.54 -27.79 0.85
N GLY A 331 -19.66 -27.16 1.20
CA GLY A 331 -20.86 -27.86 1.69
C GLY A 331 -20.73 -28.46 3.08
N MET A 332 -19.81 -27.96 3.90
CA MET A 332 -19.57 -28.40 5.26
C MET A 332 -20.46 -27.64 6.26
N GLU A 333 -20.80 -28.27 7.38
CA GLU A 333 -21.51 -27.61 8.47
C GLU A 333 -20.60 -26.56 9.14
N ILE A 334 -21.16 -25.36 9.39
CA ILE A 334 -20.53 -24.32 10.16
C ILE A 334 -20.89 -24.57 11.63
N GLY A 335 -19.89 -24.78 12.47
CA GLY A 335 -20.09 -24.97 13.91
C GLY A 335 -20.70 -23.72 14.58
N GLU A 336 -21.08 -23.85 15.85
CA GLU A 336 -21.56 -22.71 16.62
C GLU A 336 -20.46 -21.63 16.72
N ASN A 337 -20.79 -20.43 16.30
CA ASN A 337 -19.91 -19.27 16.49
C ASN A 337 -20.02 -18.76 17.93
N TYR A 338 -18.91 -18.38 18.52
CA TYR A 338 -18.91 -17.70 19.80
C TYR A 338 -19.64 -16.36 19.66
N ALA A 339 -20.51 -16.06 20.63
CA ALA A 339 -21.12 -14.73 20.69
C ALA A 339 -20.04 -13.65 20.82
N PRO A 340 -20.20 -12.50 20.17
CA PRO A 340 -19.29 -11.37 20.38
C PRO A 340 -19.17 -11.06 21.87
N CYS A 341 -17.94 -10.84 22.35
CA CYS A 341 -17.72 -10.45 23.74
C CYS A 341 -18.42 -9.10 23.99
N GLU A 342 -19.24 -9.04 25.06
CA GLU A 342 -19.97 -7.82 25.42
C GLU A 342 -19.05 -6.63 25.74
N ASP A 343 -17.79 -6.88 26.11
CA ASP A 343 -16.78 -5.87 26.39
C ASP A 343 -16.22 -5.20 25.11
N VAL A 344 -16.53 -5.74 23.93
CA VAL A 344 -16.08 -5.16 22.64
C VAL A 344 -16.99 -4.02 22.23
N ALA A 345 -16.56 -2.78 22.55
CA ALA A 345 -17.24 -1.59 22.07
C ALA A 345 -16.83 -1.21 20.66
N PRO A 346 -17.77 -0.81 19.78
CA PRO A 346 -17.44 -0.28 18.45
C PRO A 346 -16.60 1.01 18.59
N ARG A 347 -15.56 1.11 17.78
CA ARG A 347 -14.67 2.29 17.73
C ARG A 347 -14.73 2.91 16.35
N PRO A 348 -15.81 3.62 15.99
CA PRO A 348 -15.89 4.28 14.70
C PRO A 348 -14.77 5.32 14.58
N PRO A 349 -14.20 5.51 13.38
CA PRO A 349 -13.17 6.52 13.17
C PRO A 349 -13.73 7.92 13.48
N ALA A 350 -12.97 8.71 14.22
CA ALA A 350 -13.33 10.08 14.58
C ALA A 350 -12.08 10.93 14.78
N LEU A 351 -12.22 12.25 14.56
CA LEU A 351 -11.16 13.21 14.90
C LEU A 351 -10.88 13.19 16.41
N CYS A 352 -9.60 13.07 16.77
CA CYS A 352 -9.15 13.02 18.16
C CYS A 352 -9.65 14.21 18.98
N GLN A 353 -9.83 13.99 20.30
CA GLN A 353 -10.16 15.08 21.22
C GLN A 353 -9.02 16.11 21.23
N GLY A 354 -9.33 17.41 21.05
CA GLY A 354 -8.34 18.50 21.00
C GLY A 354 -7.52 18.55 19.71
N CYS A 355 -7.91 17.83 18.66
CA CYS A 355 -7.26 17.88 17.35
C CYS A 355 -7.48 19.25 16.68
N GLY A 356 -6.42 19.85 16.10
CA GLY A 356 -6.50 21.14 15.41
C GLY A 356 -7.46 21.15 14.20
N HIS A 357 -7.65 20.00 13.53
CA HIS A 357 -8.63 19.89 12.44
C HIS A 357 -10.06 20.22 12.88
N ARG A 358 -10.41 19.97 14.15
CA ARG A 358 -11.75 20.27 14.70
C ARG A 358 -12.00 21.77 14.73
N ASP A 359 -11.01 22.55 15.16
CA ASP A 359 -11.11 24.01 15.25
C ASP A 359 -11.15 24.62 13.84
N VAL A 360 -10.38 24.07 12.89
CA VAL A 360 -10.41 24.47 11.47
C VAL A 360 -11.78 24.21 10.85
N TYR A 361 -12.36 23.02 11.04
CA TYR A 361 -13.66 22.70 10.47
C TYR A 361 -14.80 23.49 11.09
N GLN A 362 -14.71 23.78 12.38
CA GLN A 362 -15.69 24.66 13.02
C GLN A 362 -15.65 26.06 12.41
N ALA A 363 -14.45 26.66 12.29
CA ALA A 363 -14.27 27.97 11.68
C ALA A 363 -14.75 27.98 10.22
N LEU A 364 -14.34 27.01 9.43
CA LEU A 364 -14.71 26.88 8.01
C LEU A 364 -16.24 26.79 7.85
N ASN A 365 -16.89 25.90 8.60
CA ASN A 365 -18.34 25.74 8.53
C ASN A 365 -19.08 27.03 8.92
N GLU A 366 -18.63 27.74 9.96
CA GLU A 366 -19.25 29.00 10.37
C GLU A 366 -19.12 30.08 9.29
N VAL A 367 -17.97 30.20 8.62
CA VAL A 367 -17.77 31.12 7.50
C VAL A 367 -18.64 30.73 6.31
N LEU A 368 -18.65 29.43 5.95
CA LEU A 368 -19.39 28.94 4.78
C LEU A 368 -20.91 29.01 4.91
N LEU A 369 -21.47 29.31 6.09
CA LEU A 369 -22.89 29.65 6.22
C LEU A 369 -23.29 30.85 5.34
N ASN A 370 -22.35 31.76 5.07
CA ASN A 370 -22.56 32.92 4.19
C ASN A 370 -22.44 32.55 2.69
N TYR A 371 -21.99 31.35 2.36
CA TYR A 371 -21.70 30.87 0.99
C TYR A 371 -22.40 29.53 0.71
N PRO A 372 -23.73 29.51 0.52
CA PRO A 372 -24.50 28.25 0.47
C PRO A 372 -24.10 27.31 -0.68
N ASN A 373 -23.46 27.85 -1.72
CA ASN A 373 -22.98 27.08 -2.87
C ASN A 373 -21.51 26.66 -2.75
N ALA A 374 -20.81 27.03 -1.68
CA ALA A 374 -19.41 26.66 -1.51
C ALA A 374 -19.18 25.14 -1.58
N ARG A 375 -18.05 24.75 -2.13
CA ARG A 375 -17.61 23.33 -2.15
C ARG A 375 -16.23 23.21 -1.54
N VAL A 376 -16.10 22.22 -0.65
CA VAL A 376 -14.84 21.89 0.02
C VAL A 376 -14.38 20.53 -0.47
N PHE A 377 -13.26 20.49 -1.16
CA PHE A 377 -12.65 19.27 -1.69
C PHE A 377 -11.59 18.78 -0.71
N GLY A 378 -11.75 17.55 -0.24
CA GLY A 378 -10.78 16.86 0.60
C GLY A 378 -10.16 15.69 -0.13
N ASP A 379 -9.11 15.16 0.44
CA ASP A 379 -8.44 13.94 0.01
C ASP A 379 -8.05 13.06 1.21
N ILE A 380 -6.99 12.25 1.13
CA ILE A 380 -6.73 11.16 2.09
C ILE A 380 -5.80 11.62 3.22
N GLY A 381 -6.32 11.63 4.44
CA GLY A 381 -5.60 11.88 5.68
C GLY A 381 -6.54 11.95 6.88
N CYS A 382 -6.04 12.27 8.07
CA CYS A 382 -6.90 12.43 9.27
C CYS A 382 -8.03 13.46 9.06
N TYR A 383 -7.76 14.50 8.28
CA TYR A 383 -8.74 15.53 7.96
C TYR A 383 -9.93 15.03 7.13
N THR A 384 -9.81 13.89 6.43
CA THR A 384 -10.94 13.25 5.74
C THR A 384 -12.10 12.95 6.70
N LEU A 385 -11.81 12.71 7.98
CA LEU A 385 -12.82 12.49 9.01
C LEU A 385 -13.71 13.73 9.29
N GLY A 386 -13.37 14.89 8.73
CA GLY A 386 -14.22 16.06 8.69
C GLY A 386 -15.50 15.87 7.87
N PHE A 387 -15.62 14.84 7.04
CA PHE A 387 -16.86 14.41 6.40
C PHE A 387 -17.90 13.92 7.41
N LEU A 388 -17.46 13.31 8.49
CA LEU A 388 -18.32 12.71 9.50
C LEU A 388 -18.96 13.80 10.42
N PRO A 389 -20.11 13.49 11.06
CA PRO A 389 -20.67 14.35 12.09
C PRO A 389 -19.66 14.59 13.23
N PRO A 390 -19.67 15.77 13.85
CA PRO A 390 -20.63 16.87 13.68
C PRO A 390 -20.29 17.82 12.52
N TYR A 391 -19.10 17.71 11.89
CA TYR A 391 -18.60 18.73 10.97
C TYR A 391 -19.26 18.70 9.60
N LYS A 392 -19.27 17.53 8.92
CA LYS A 392 -19.77 17.40 7.55
C LYS A 392 -19.21 18.48 6.60
N ALA A 393 -17.90 18.77 6.77
CA ALA A 393 -17.26 19.95 6.21
C ALA A 393 -16.63 19.71 4.84
N ILE A 394 -16.47 18.49 4.39
CA ILE A 394 -15.86 18.16 3.09
C ILE A 394 -16.84 17.40 2.19
N HIS A 395 -16.66 17.54 0.87
CA HIS A 395 -17.58 17.03 -0.14
C HIS A 395 -16.95 15.98 -1.06
N SER A 396 -15.63 15.73 -0.95
CA SER A 396 -14.93 14.72 -1.72
C SER A 396 -13.82 14.06 -0.93
N CYS A 397 -13.46 12.83 -1.34
CA CYS A 397 -12.28 12.11 -0.87
C CYS A 397 -11.95 11.07 -1.96
N VAL A 398 -10.90 11.28 -2.74
CA VAL A 398 -10.55 10.41 -3.88
C VAL A 398 -9.19 9.75 -3.64
N ASP A 399 -8.10 10.46 -3.86
CA ASP A 399 -6.72 9.98 -3.68
C ASP A 399 -5.85 11.09 -3.07
N MET A 400 -4.64 10.75 -2.64
CA MET A 400 -3.75 11.71 -1.98
C MET A 400 -3.33 12.83 -2.93
N GLY A 401 -3.68 14.08 -2.59
CA GLY A 401 -3.36 15.28 -3.37
C GLY A 401 -4.49 15.78 -4.26
N ALA A 402 -5.55 14.99 -4.45
CA ALA A 402 -6.66 15.32 -5.34
C ALA A 402 -7.43 16.58 -4.94
N SER A 403 -7.43 16.97 -3.66
CA SER A 403 -8.23 18.10 -3.15
C SER A 403 -7.95 19.39 -3.91
N ILE A 404 -6.68 19.72 -4.16
CA ILE A 404 -6.27 20.97 -4.84
C ILE A 404 -6.68 20.94 -6.31
N THR A 405 -6.37 19.85 -7.01
CA THR A 405 -6.68 19.70 -8.44
C THR A 405 -8.19 19.65 -8.69
N MET A 406 -8.95 19.02 -7.79
CA MET A 406 -10.41 18.98 -7.88
C MET A 406 -11.04 20.35 -7.60
N ALA A 407 -10.50 21.13 -6.63
CA ALA A 407 -10.94 22.49 -6.38
C ALA A 407 -10.67 23.38 -7.60
N LYS A 408 -9.48 23.24 -8.23
CA LYS A 408 -9.14 23.91 -9.48
C LYS A 408 -10.14 23.56 -10.58
N GLY A 409 -10.34 22.27 -10.85
CA GLY A 409 -11.29 21.83 -11.88
C GLY A 409 -12.73 22.30 -11.61
N ALA A 410 -13.14 22.40 -10.36
CA ALA A 410 -14.43 22.98 -9.99
C ALA A 410 -14.48 24.49 -10.26
N SER A 411 -13.41 25.22 -9.94
CA SER A 411 -13.25 26.64 -10.28
C SER A 411 -13.32 26.87 -11.80
N ASP A 412 -12.65 26.03 -12.59
CA ASP A 412 -12.72 26.08 -14.07
C ASP A 412 -14.15 25.88 -14.59
N ALA A 413 -14.96 25.12 -13.86
CA ALA A 413 -16.40 24.95 -14.14
C ALA A 413 -17.29 26.13 -13.66
N GLY A 414 -16.69 27.15 -13.05
CA GLY A 414 -17.41 28.31 -12.50
C GLY A 414 -17.90 28.14 -11.06
N GLN A 415 -17.42 27.13 -10.32
CA GLN A 415 -17.74 26.96 -8.90
C GLN A 415 -16.99 28.00 -8.07
N TRP A 416 -17.73 28.76 -7.25
CA TRP A 416 -17.17 29.68 -6.27
C TRP A 416 -18.06 29.73 -5.01
N PRO A 417 -17.49 29.79 -3.81
CA PRO A 417 -16.10 29.44 -3.48
C PRO A 417 -15.76 27.95 -3.73
N ALA A 418 -14.51 27.70 -4.15
CA ALA A 418 -13.91 26.37 -4.24
C ALA A 418 -12.74 26.28 -3.24
N VAL A 419 -12.88 25.43 -2.23
CA VAL A 419 -11.90 25.29 -1.14
C VAL A 419 -11.29 23.90 -1.21
N ALA A 420 -9.95 23.80 -1.18
CA ALA A 420 -9.24 22.56 -1.00
C ALA A 420 -8.76 22.42 0.45
N ILE A 421 -8.91 21.25 1.06
CA ILE A 421 -8.29 20.94 2.34
C ILE A 421 -7.40 19.73 2.22
N ILE A 422 -6.14 19.87 2.64
CA ILE A 422 -5.10 18.88 2.48
C ILE A 422 -4.23 18.82 3.76
N GLY A 423 -3.69 17.63 4.09
CA GLY A 423 -2.73 17.49 5.18
C GLY A 423 -1.31 17.82 4.74
N ASP A 424 -0.44 18.09 5.70
CA ASP A 424 0.98 18.41 5.50
C ASP A 424 1.74 17.33 4.72
N SER A 425 1.60 16.07 5.12
CA SER A 425 2.24 14.93 4.47
C SER A 425 1.68 14.70 3.06
N THR A 426 0.35 14.80 2.90
CA THR A 426 -0.33 14.65 1.62
C THR A 426 0.02 15.78 0.65
N PHE A 427 0.23 16.99 1.16
CA PHE A 427 0.68 18.11 0.33
C PHE A 427 2.06 17.83 -0.30
N THR A 428 3.02 17.30 0.47
CA THR A 428 4.33 16.93 -0.07
C THR A 428 4.29 15.65 -0.89
N HIS A 429 3.31 14.78 -0.67
CA HIS A 429 3.12 13.56 -1.48
C HIS A 429 2.72 13.90 -2.93
N SER A 430 1.65 14.68 -3.13
CA SER A 430 1.12 14.96 -4.46
C SER A 430 0.48 16.36 -4.60
N GLY A 431 0.29 17.11 -3.50
CA GLY A 431 -0.40 18.39 -3.54
C GLY A 431 0.41 19.53 -4.18
N MET A 432 1.75 19.46 -4.12
CA MET A 432 2.63 20.51 -4.67
C MET A 432 2.43 20.70 -6.18
N THR A 433 2.29 19.62 -6.93
CA THR A 433 2.08 19.66 -8.38
C THR A 433 0.72 20.27 -8.72
N GLY A 434 -0.33 19.90 -7.95
CA GLY A 434 -1.66 20.49 -8.11
C GLY A 434 -1.68 22.00 -7.78
N LEU A 435 -0.92 22.42 -6.76
CA LEU A 435 -0.80 23.85 -6.42
C LEU A 435 -0.08 24.64 -7.52
N LEU A 436 1.02 24.09 -8.07
CA LEU A 436 1.73 24.71 -9.19
C LEU A 436 0.82 24.90 -10.41
N ASP A 437 0.01 23.89 -10.72
CA ASP A 437 -0.94 23.92 -11.83
C ASP A 437 -2.01 25.00 -11.60
N ALA A 438 -2.57 25.06 -10.39
CA ALA A 438 -3.55 26.08 -10.02
C ALA A 438 -2.99 27.52 -10.08
N VAL A 439 -1.74 27.73 -9.61
CA VAL A 439 -1.07 29.04 -9.66
C VAL A 439 -0.80 29.46 -11.12
N ASN A 440 -0.32 28.55 -11.97
CA ASN A 440 -0.03 28.86 -13.38
C ASN A 440 -1.27 29.33 -14.15
N GLU A 441 -2.45 28.86 -13.78
CA GLU A 441 -3.72 29.23 -14.41
C GLU A 441 -4.49 30.30 -13.63
N ASN A 442 -3.94 30.79 -12.50
CA ASN A 442 -4.58 31.75 -11.61
C ASN A 442 -6.00 31.33 -11.22
N ALA A 443 -6.15 30.08 -10.80
CA ALA A 443 -7.44 29.51 -10.42
C ALA A 443 -8.02 30.18 -9.16
N ASP A 444 -9.32 30.41 -9.11
CA ASP A 444 -10.02 30.98 -7.96
C ASP A 444 -10.26 29.91 -6.89
N ILE A 445 -9.23 29.58 -6.11
CA ILE A 445 -9.29 28.55 -5.06
C ILE A 445 -8.60 29.00 -3.77
N THR A 446 -9.15 28.55 -2.64
CA THR A 446 -8.50 28.66 -1.33
C THR A 446 -8.01 27.29 -0.89
N VAL A 447 -6.71 27.15 -0.63
CA VAL A 447 -6.08 25.90 -0.19
C VAL A 447 -5.77 25.97 1.31
N ILE A 448 -6.28 25.02 2.08
CA ILE A 448 -6.03 24.90 3.52
C ILE A 448 -5.07 23.71 3.74
N ILE A 449 -3.80 23.99 4.05
CA ILE A 449 -2.79 22.96 4.36
C ILE A 449 -2.78 22.73 5.87
N SER A 450 -3.45 21.69 6.33
CA SER A 450 -3.53 21.33 7.76
C SER A 450 -2.21 20.74 8.26
N ASP A 451 -1.32 21.61 8.76
CA ASP A 451 0.01 21.23 9.23
C ASP A 451 -0.02 20.74 10.68
N ASN A 452 0.02 19.42 10.86
CA ASN A 452 0.08 18.79 12.17
C ASN A 452 1.46 18.21 12.53
N LEU A 453 2.49 18.53 11.74
CA LEU A 453 3.91 18.20 11.89
C LEU A 453 4.21 16.68 11.80
N THR A 454 3.32 15.86 11.24
CA THR A 454 3.52 14.41 11.19
C THR A 454 2.56 13.70 10.23
N THR A 455 2.95 12.54 9.70
CA THR A 455 2.04 11.61 9.02
C THR A 455 1.23 10.84 10.07
N ALA A 456 0.16 11.46 10.57
CA ALA A 456 -0.50 11.04 11.81
C ALA A 456 -1.30 9.73 11.68
N MET A 457 -1.95 9.49 10.53
CA MET A 457 -2.89 8.37 10.34
C MET A 457 -2.20 7.00 10.40
N THR A 458 -0.95 6.91 9.99
CA THR A 458 -0.18 5.66 9.91
C THR A 458 0.73 5.42 11.13
N GLY A 459 0.64 6.27 12.17
CA GLY A 459 1.38 6.07 13.42
C GLY A 459 2.28 7.24 13.84
N GLY A 460 2.36 8.31 13.06
CA GLY A 460 3.11 9.52 13.43
C GLY A 460 4.55 9.52 12.93
N GLN A 461 4.75 9.17 11.66
CA GLN A 461 6.03 9.26 10.96
C GLN A 461 6.36 10.72 10.62
N ASP A 462 7.63 11.01 10.34
CA ASP A 462 8.08 12.34 9.96
C ASP A 462 7.43 12.79 8.65
N SER A 463 6.92 14.02 8.61
CA SER A 463 6.44 14.67 7.40
C SER A 463 7.60 15.38 6.68
N ALA A 464 7.76 15.12 5.38
CA ALA A 464 8.88 15.65 4.58
C ALA A 464 8.87 17.19 4.47
N GLY A 465 7.69 17.80 4.57
CA GLY A 465 7.48 19.24 4.46
C GLY A 465 7.55 20.02 5.77
N THR A 466 7.77 19.37 6.91
CA THR A 466 7.80 20.03 8.22
C THR A 466 8.70 21.27 8.20
N ASN A 467 8.17 22.43 8.59
CA ASN A 467 8.83 23.74 8.61
C ASN A 467 9.26 24.28 7.22
N LYS A 468 8.69 23.78 6.11
CA LYS A 468 9.06 24.20 4.74
C LYS A 468 7.86 24.69 3.91
N PHE A 469 6.63 24.57 4.41
CA PHE A 469 5.43 24.83 3.61
C PHE A 469 5.36 26.25 3.07
N GLU A 470 5.69 27.25 3.88
CA GLU A 470 5.69 28.64 3.43
C GLU A 470 6.71 28.87 2.31
N ALA A 471 7.92 28.32 2.46
CA ALA A 471 8.95 28.43 1.42
C ALA A 471 8.54 27.69 0.13
N ILE A 472 7.90 26.51 0.26
CA ILE A 472 7.40 25.75 -0.88
C ILE A 472 6.29 26.52 -1.60
N CYS A 473 5.28 27.03 -0.88
CA CYS A 473 4.18 27.77 -1.48
C CYS A 473 4.66 29.04 -2.21
N ARG A 474 5.59 29.81 -1.59
CA ARG A 474 6.24 30.95 -2.26
C ARG A 474 6.99 30.53 -3.51
N GLY A 475 7.78 29.45 -3.43
CA GLY A 475 8.54 28.91 -4.56
C GLY A 475 7.65 28.43 -5.72
N LEU A 476 6.42 28.02 -5.42
CA LEU A 476 5.41 27.65 -6.41
C LEU A 476 4.64 28.86 -6.97
N GLY A 477 4.87 30.08 -6.45
CA GLY A 477 4.30 31.33 -6.96
C GLY A 477 3.06 31.83 -6.21
N VAL A 478 2.73 31.27 -5.04
CA VAL A 478 1.67 31.83 -4.18
C VAL A 478 2.10 33.21 -3.66
N SER A 479 1.24 34.22 -3.80
CA SER A 479 1.51 35.57 -3.30
C SER A 479 1.71 35.60 -1.80
N GLU A 480 2.72 36.34 -1.32
CA GLU A 480 3.02 36.51 0.11
C GLU A 480 1.81 37.08 0.88
N GLU A 481 1.04 37.95 0.26
CA GLU A 481 -0.15 38.54 0.85
C GLU A 481 -1.29 37.55 1.06
N HIS A 482 -1.30 36.45 0.30
CA HIS A 482 -2.30 35.39 0.31
C HIS A 482 -1.76 34.03 0.82
N LEU A 483 -0.65 34.10 1.56
CA LEU A 483 -0.06 32.95 2.27
C LEU A 483 -0.15 33.22 3.79
N LYS A 484 -1.12 32.59 4.45
CA LYS A 484 -1.43 32.83 5.86
C LYS A 484 -1.08 31.67 6.74
N VAL A 485 -0.50 31.89 7.90
CA VAL A 485 -0.28 30.86 8.93
C VAL A 485 -1.12 31.22 10.16
N VAL A 486 -1.94 30.27 10.62
CA VAL A 486 -2.81 30.44 11.79
C VAL A 486 -2.61 29.29 12.77
N VAL A 487 -2.92 29.52 14.05
CA VAL A 487 -2.85 28.49 15.08
C VAL A 487 -4.27 28.04 15.46
N PRO A 488 -4.69 26.80 15.09
CA PRO A 488 -6.05 26.32 15.30
C PRO A 488 -6.27 25.95 16.77
N LEU A 489 -6.70 26.95 17.54
CA LEU A 489 -7.09 26.85 18.95
C LEU A 489 -8.43 27.56 19.17
N PRO A 490 -9.28 27.12 20.11
CA PRO A 490 -10.56 27.76 20.41
C PRO A 490 -10.45 29.26 20.71
N LYS A 491 -9.36 29.69 21.35
CA LYS A 491 -9.13 31.12 21.67
C LYS A 491 -8.84 32.00 20.44
N ASN A 492 -8.40 31.41 19.33
CA ASN A 492 -8.05 32.08 18.08
C ASN A 492 -9.18 31.98 17.03
N MET A 493 -10.37 31.48 17.41
CA MET A 493 -11.46 31.19 16.48
C MET A 493 -11.87 32.45 15.64
N ALA A 494 -11.85 33.64 16.23
CA ALA A 494 -12.17 34.87 15.51
C ALA A 494 -11.16 35.18 14.40
N GLU A 495 -9.86 35.09 14.69
CA GLU A 495 -8.77 35.28 13.74
C GLU A 495 -8.84 34.25 12.59
N ILE A 496 -9.09 32.95 12.91
CA ILE A 496 -9.18 31.90 11.90
C ILE A 496 -10.34 32.16 10.95
N LYS A 497 -11.52 32.52 11.46
CA LYS A 497 -12.69 32.84 10.63
C LYS A 497 -12.44 34.05 9.74
N GLU A 498 -11.90 35.13 10.30
CA GLU A 498 -11.56 36.33 9.54
C GLU A 498 -10.56 35.99 8.41
N THR A 499 -9.52 35.21 8.70
CA THR A 499 -8.54 34.77 7.69
C THR A 499 -9.21 33.92 6.59
N ILE A 500 -10.05 32.97 6.95
CA ILE A 500 -10.75 32.12 5.97
C ILE A 500 -11.67 33.00 5.09
N GLU A 501 -12.41 33.90 5.67
CA GLU A 501 -13.33 34.79 4.93
C GLU A 501 -12.59 35.75 3.99
N GLN A 502 -11.47 36.33 4.42
CA GLN A 502 -10.62 37.17 3.59
C GLN A 502 -10.06 36.39 2.38
N GLU A 503 -9.52 35.19 2.62
CA GLU A 503 -8.88 34.42 1.57
C GLU A 503 -9.89 33.74 0.60
N ILE A 504 -11.11 33.45 1.04
CA ILE A 504 -12.20 33.00 0.15
C ILE A 504 -12.64 34.13 -0.81
N ASN A 505 -12.62 35.39 -0.35
CA ASN A 505 -13.01 36.53 -1.18
C ASN A 505 -11.88 37.05 -2.09
N TYR A 506 -10.70 36.48 -2.00
CA TYR A 506 -9.63 36.80 -2.93
C TYR A 506 -9.82 36.00 -4.24
N HIS A 507 -9.73 36.66 -5.40
CA HIS A 507 -9.76 36.06 -6.70
C HIS A 507 -8.35 35.67 -7.15
N GLY A 508 -8.04 34.40 -7.10
CA GLY A 508 -6.75 33.79 -7.34
C GLY A 508 -6.47 32.65 -6.37
N VAL A 509 -5.24 32.17 -6.35
CA VAL A 509 -4.83 31.08 -5.45
C VAL A 509 -4.39 31.66 -4.11
N SER A 510 -5.10 31.34 -3.05
CA SER A 510 -4.72 31.64 -1.67
C SER A 510 -4.39 30.37 -0.88
N VAL A 511 -3.49 30.49 0.11
CA VAL A 511 -3.07 29.37 0.96
C VAL A 511 -3.14 29.74 2.42
N ILE A 512 -3.86 28.94 3.20
CA ILE A 512 -3.93 29.04 4.66
C ILE A 512 -3.26 27.80 5.26
N ILE A 513 -2.35 27.99 6.22
CA ILE A 513 -1.62 26.91 6.91
C ILE A 513 -2.02 26.92 8.39
N PRO A 514 -3.08 26.21 8.80
CA PRO A 514 -3.36 25.99 10.21
C PRO A 514 -2.31 25.03 10.79
N ARG A 515 -1.42 25.56 11.66
CA ARG A 515 -0.31 24.78 12.22
C ARG A 515 -0.51 24.48 13.69
N ARG A 516 -0.58 23.19 14.02
CA ARG A 516 -0.64 22.71 15.40
C ARG A 516 -0.24 21.24 15.50
N GLU A 517 0.71 20.92 16.38
CA GLU A 517 1.20 19.56 16.58
C GLU A 517 0.07 18.56 16.85
N CYS A 518 0.17 17.37 16.23
CA CYS A 518 -0.76 16.26 16.44
C CYS A 518 -0.83 15.86 17.92
N MET A 519 -2.02 15.75 18.49
CA MET A 519 -2.24 15.43 19.90
C MET A 519 -1.69 14.06 20.30
N GLN A 520 -1.73 13.07 19.39
CA GLN A 520 -1.21 11.74 19.65
C GLN A 520 0.33 11.75 19.71
N THR A 521 0.98 12.46 18.79
CA THR A 521 2.43 12.62 18.75
C THR A 521 2.92 13.42 19.95
N LEU A 522 2.25 14.53 20.30
CA LEU A 522 2.56 15.32 21.49
C LEU A 522 2.50 14.48 22.77
N GLN A 523 1.45 13.70 22.95
CA GLN A 523 1.33 12.81 24.12
C GLN A 523 2.44 11.77 24.18
N ARG A 524 2.87 11.22 23.03
CA ARG A 524 3.98 10.28 22.93
C ARG A 524 5.30 10.96 23.35
N HIS A 525 5.59 12.14 22.81
CA HIS A 525 6.78 12.92 23.17
C HIS A 525 6.83 13.26 24.67
N LEU A 526 5.70 13.69 25.24
CA LEU A 526 5.61 13.97 26.69
C LEU A 526 5.85 12.72 27.56
N LYS A 527 5.35 11.55 27.14
CA LYS A 527 5.62 10.29 27.84
C LYS A 527 7.08 9.88 27.75
N GLN A 528 7.70 10.02 26.59
CA GLN A 528 9.12 9.72 26.38
C GLN A 528 10.02 10.64 27.20
N LYS A 529 9.72 11.94 27.24
CA LYS A 529 10.45 12.92 28.04
C LYS A 529 10.37 12.57 29.55
N LYS A 530 9.18 12.29 30.06
CA LYS A 530 8.98 11.86 31.45
C LYS A 530 9.70 10.54 31.79
N ALA A 531 9.82 9.62 30.84
CA ALA A 531 10.54 8.37 31.02
C ALA A 531 12.07 8.57 31.02
N ALA A 532 12.57 9.52 30.22
CA ALA A 532 13.99 9.90 30.20
C ALA A 532 14.40 10.65 31.48
N GLU A 533 13.54 11.50 32.03
CA GLU A 533 13.77 12.23 33.29
C GLU A 533 13.75 11.31 34.54
N LYS A 534 13.20 10.08 34.42
CA LYS A 534 13.18 9.07 35.49
C LYS A 534 14.36 8.10 35.46
N LYS A 535 15.17 8.12 34.41
CA LYS A 535 16.45 7.39 34.29
C LYS A 535 17.62 8.27 34.67
#